data_50c4f5968b2c3dc8b42e3a46b39d588c
#
_entry.id   50c4f5968b2c3dc8b42e3a46b39d588c
#
_cell.length_a   1.000
_cell.length_b   1.000
_cell.length_c   1.000
_cell.angle_alpha   90.00
_cell.angle_beta   90.00
_cell.angle_gamma   90.00
#
_symmetry.space_group_name_H-M   'P 1'
#
loop_
_entity.id
_entity.type
_entity.pdbx_description
1 polymer ?
#
loop_
_entity_poly.entity_id
_entity_poly.type
_entity_poly.pdbx_seq_one_letter_code
_entity_poly.pdbx_strand_id
1 'polypeptide(L)'
;MDILKIGGVELSSRLFIGTGKFSNNRLIPEVVRSSGTQVVTMAVRRVDIDGLQENMLEHIPKDCILLPNTSGARNADEAVRIARLARAMGCGNWVKIEVISDNKYLMPDNFETIKATEILAKEGFVVLPYMSPDLMSAKRLVEAGAAAIMPLGSPIGTNRGIRTKELLEILIHEIKLPIIVDAGIGKPSDAAQAMEMGAEAVLINTAIATSIDPVNMGKAFAMAVEAGRLAYLAKLGAEKAYASASSPLMGFLREGEEQ
;
A
#
# COMPACT_ATOMS: atom_id res chain seq x y z
N MET A 1 13.30 -14.54 9.67
CA MET A 1 12.30 -14.16 8.65
C MET A 1 12.13 -12.65 8.69
N ASP A 2 12.00 -12.03 7.55
CA ASP A 2 11.72 -10.60 7.43
C ASP A 2 10.20 -10.38 7.56
N ILE A 3 9.74 -10.12 8.79
CA ILE A 3 8.32 -10.01 9.16
C ILE A 3 7.92 -8.53 9.22
N LEU A 4 6.82 -8.18 8.56
CA LEU A 4 6.20 -6.87 8.70
C LEU A 4 5.39 -6.82 10.00
N LYS A 5 5.56 -5.77 10.81
CA LYS A 5 4.83 -5.60 12.06
C LYS A 5 4.07 -4.28 12.08
N ILE A 6 2.74 -4.33 12.22
CA ILE A 6 1.87 -3.16 12.26
C ILE A 6 0.86 -3.32 13.41
N GLY A 7 0.75 -2.34 14.28
CA GLY A 7 -0.20 -2.36 15.39
C GLY A 7 -0.06 -3.59 16.31
N GLY A 8 1.15 -4.14 16.43
CA GLY A 8 1.43 -5.35 17.22
C GLY A 8 1.16 -6.67 16.49
N VAL A 9 0.61 -6.65 15.29
CA VAL A 9 0.31 -7.83 14.47
C VAL A 9 1.47 -8.10 13.50
N GLU A 10 1.87 -9.37 13.39
CA GLU A 10 2.88 -9.84 12.46
C GLU A 10 2.25 -10.31 11.15
N LEU A 11 2.76 -9.79 10.04
CA LEU A 11 2.28 -10.07 8.69
C LEU A 11 3.43 -10.70 7.87
N SER A 12 3.15 -11.80 7.20
CA SER A 12 4.09 -12.43 6.26
C SER A 12 3.96 -11.84 4.85
N SER A 13 2.78 -11.31 4.51
CA SER A 13 2.53 -10.64 3.22
C SER A 13 2.72 -9.13 3.33
N ARG A 14 3.40 -8.57 2.33
CA ARG A 14 3.62 -7.13 2.16
C ARG A 14 2.72 -6.54 1.07
N LEU A 15 1.80 -7.34 0.53
CA LEU A 15 0.80 -6.92 -0.41
C LEU A 15 -0.55 -6.77 0.30
N PHE A 16 -1.12 -5.56 0.30
CA PHE A 16 -2.48 -5.28 0.73
C PHE A 16 -3.36 -5.10 -0.51
N ILE A 17 -4.60 -5.54 -0.45
CA ILE A 17 -5.52 -5.48 -1.59
C ILE A 17 -6.79 -4.72 -1.22
N GLY A 18 -7.27 -3.89 -2.16
CA GLY A 18 -8.58 -3.25 -2.06
C GLY A 18 -9.67 -4.04 -2.78
N THR A 19 -10.91 -3.89 -2.31
CA THR A 19 -12.10 -4.55 -2.88
C THR A 19 -12.86 -3.71 -3.90
N GLY A 20 -12.37 -2.51 -4.20
CA GLY A 20 -13.04 -1.59 -5.13
C GLY A 20 -12.89 -2.01 -6.59
N LYS A 21 -13.88 -1.66 -7.43
CA LYS A 21 -13.85 -1.80 -8.91
C LYS A 21 -13.84 -3.23 -9.47
N PHE A 22 -13.93 -4.27 -8.66
CA PHE A 22 -14.15 -5.62 -9.19
C PHE A 22 -15.48 -5.66 -9.94
N SER A 23 -15.49 -6.27 -11.12
CA SER A 23 -16.69 -6.50 -11.91
C SER A 23 -17.64 -7.52 -11.25
N ASN A 24 -17.08 -8.41 -10.42
CA ASN A 24 -17.80 -9.43 -9.67
C ASN A 24 -17.09 -9.66 -8.33
N ASN A 25 -17.82 -9.46 -7.22
CA ASN A 25 -17.29 -9.65 -5.87
C ASN A 25 -16.86 -11.10 -5.59
N ARG A 26 -17.42 -12.08 -6.30
CA ARG A 26 -17.05 -13.50 -6.19
C ARG A 26 -15.60 -13.80 -6.59
N LEU A 27 -14.94 -12.89 -7.30
CA LEU A 27 -13.51 -13.01 -7.62
C LEU A 27 -12.60 -12.67 -6.43
N ILE A 28 -13.09 -11.89 -5.47
CA ILE A 28 -12.29 -11.42 -4.33
C ILE A 28 -11.64 -12.57 -3.55
N PRO A 29 -12.36 -13.64 -3.14
CA PRO A 29 -11.75 -14.75 -2.43
C PRO A 29 -10.62 -15.44 -3.20
N GLU A 30 -10.74 -15.54 -4.53
CA GLU A 30 -9.74 -16.16 -5.38
C GLU A 30 -8.50 -15.27 -5.51
N VAL A 31 -8.70 -13.96 -5.68
CA VAL A 31 -7.62 -12.97 -5.73
C VAL A 31 -6.87 -12.95 -4.39
N VAL A 32 -7.57 -12.96 -3.27
CA VAL A 32 -6.97 -13.01 -1.93
C VAL A 32 -6.11 -14.26 -1.78
N ARG A 33 -6.63 -15.44 -2.15
CA ARG A 33 -5.86 -16.70 -2.09
C ARG A 33 -4.65 -16.70 -3.02
N SER A 34 -4.81 -16.26 -4.27
CA SER A 34 -3.72 -16.29 -5.26
C SER A 34 -2.61 -15.30 -4.96
N SER A 35 -2.93 -14.20 -4.30
CA SER A 35 -1.98 -13.16 -3.90
C SER A 35 -1.36 -13.40 -2.52
N GLY A 36 -1.95 -14.25 -1.69
CA GLY A 36 -1.51 -14.46 -0.31
C GLY A 36 -1.63 -13.22 0.58
N THR A 37 -2.46 -12.24 0.21
CA THR A 37 -2.67 -11.06 1.04
C THR A 37 -3.34 -11.43 2.36
N GLN A 38 -2.91 -10.76 3.43
CA GLN A 38 -3.48 -10.92 4.77
C GLN A 38 -4.30 -9.69 5.20
N VAL A 39 -4.21 -8.59 4.46
CA VAL A 39 -4.92 -7.34 4.77
C VAL A 39 -5.76 -6.91 3.57
N VAL A 40 -7.06 -6.75 3.79
CA VAL A 40 -8.01 -6.37 2.73
C VAL A 40 -8.72 -5.09 3.10
N THR A 41 -8.56 -4.03 2.29
CA THR A 41 -9.26 -2.76 2.51
C THR A 41 -10.60 -2.71 1.76
N MET A 42 -11.56 -2.10 2.42
CA MET A 42 -12.91 -1.93 1.89
C MET A 42 -13.53 -0.61 2.34
N ALA A 43 -14.38 -0.03 1.51
CA ALA A 43 -15.15 1.15 1.90
C ALA A 43 -16.36 0.74 2.74
N VAL A 44 -16.51 1.32 3.95
CA VAL A 44 -17.63 1.03 4.88
C VAL A 44 -18.99 1.23 4.21
N ARG A 45 -19.14 2.23 3.36
CA ARG A 45 -20.38 2.50 2.58
C ARG A 45 -20.81 1.36 1.63
N ARG A 46 -19.96 0.35 1.45
CA ARG A 46 -20.26 -0.85 0.64
C ARG A 46 -20.74 -2.02 1.48
N VAL A 47 -20.81 -1.85 2.79
CA VAL A 47 -21.38 -2.86 3.68
C VAL A 47 -22.88 -2.61 3.73
N ASP A 48 -23.64 -3.58 3.26
CA ASP A 48 -25.10 -3.52 3.32
C ASP A 48 -25.58 -3.83 4.73
N ILE A 49 -26.15 -2.83 5.38
CA ILE A 49 -26.69 -2.93 6.75
C ILE A 49 -28.13 -3.49 6.71
N ASP A 50 -28.84 -3.24 5.64
CA ASP A 50 -30.27 -3.52 5.52
C ASP A 50 -30.57 -4.86 4.80
N GLY A 51 -29.54 -5.58 4.33
CA GLY A 51 -29.66 -6.86 3.63
C GLY A 51 -30.30 -6.75 2.23
N LEU A 52 -30.31 -5.56 1.65
CA LEU A 52 -30.90 -5.30 0.34
C LEU A 52 -29.92 -5.48 -0.82
N GLN A 53 -28.63 -5.53 -0.53
CA GLN A 53 -27.56 -5.71 -1.51
C GLN A 53 -26.59 -6.82 -1.05
N GLU A 54 -25.79 -7.33 -1.98
CA GLU A 54 -24.74 -8.31 -1.68
C GLU A 54 -23.72 -7.72 -0.69
N ASN A 55 -23.62 -8.31 0.50
CA ASN A 55 -22.70 -7.80 1.54
C ASN A 55 -21.25 -8.11 1.17
N MET A 56 -20.45 -7.08 0.96
CA MET A 56 -19.03 -7.20 0.62
C MET A 56 -18.24 -8.05 1.62
N LEU A 57 -18.60 -8.01 2.91
CA LEU A 57 -17.91 -8.77 3.96
C LEU A 57 -17.98 -10.29 3.76
N GLU A 58 -19.02 -10.80 3.09
CA GLU A 58 -19.20 -12.23 2.84
C GLU A 58 -18.17 -12.77 1.83
N HIS A 59 -17.59 -11.89 1.02
CA HIS A 59 -16.58 -12.23 0.02
C HIS A 59 -15.15 -12.12 0.51
N ILE A 60 -14.91 -11.61 1.72
CA ILE A 60 -13.57 -11.49 2.29
C ILE A 60 -13.30 -12.71 3.18
N PRO A 61 -12.24 -13.50 2.93
CA PRO A 61 -11.88 -14.62 3.79
C PRO A 61 -11.72 -14.19 5.25
N LYS A 62 -12.24 -14.99 6.19
CA LYS A 62 -12.32 -14.66 7.62
C LYS A 62 -10.96 -14.59 8.32
N ASP A 63 -9.93 -15.15 7.73
CA ASP A 63 -8.54 -15.10 8.19
C ASP A 63 -7.81 -13.83 7.76
N CYS A 64 -8.44 -12.99 6.94
CA CYS A 64 -7.90 -11.69 6.59
C CYS A 64 -8.21 -10.63 7.65
N ILE A 65 -7.27 -9.73 7.86
CA ILE A 65 -7.48 -8.50 8.61
C ILE A 65 -8.28 -7.54 7.72
N LEU A 66 -9.43 -7.12 8.23
CA LEU A 66 -10.22 -6.09 7.58
C LEU A 66 -9.58 -4.73 7.87
N LEU A 67 -9.37 -3.96 6.81
CA LEU A 67 -8.90 -2.57 6.86
C LEU A 67 -9.98 -1.66 6.27
N PRO A 68 -11.09 -1.41 7.01
CA PRO A 68 -12.11 -0.48 6.53
C PRO A 68 -11.51 0.90 6.29
N ASN A 69 -11.90 1.54 5.17
CA ASN A 69 -11.48 2.89 4.87
C ASN A 69 -12.62 3.90 5.02
N THR A 70 -12.25 5.14 5.30
CA THR A 70 -13.21 6.24 5.50
C THR A 70 -13.54 6.98 4.19
N SER A 71 -13.43 6.30 3.07
CA SER A 71 -13.72 6.86 1.74
C SER A 71 -15.08 7.54 1.68
N GLY A 72 -15.09 8.78 1.22
CA GLY A 72 -16.23 9.67 1.19
C GLY A 72 -16.24 10.71 2.31
N ALA A 73 -15.37 10.59 3.32
CA ALA A 73 -15.17 11.63 4.32
C ALA A 73 -14.51 12.87 3.70
N ARG A 74 -15.04 14.04 4.03
CA ARG A 74 -14.54 15.35 3.57
C ARG A 74 -13.78 16.11 4.63
N ASN A 75 -13.88 15.68 5.88
CA ASN A 75 -13.23 16.24 7.06
C ASN A 75 -12.98 15.15 8.10
N ALA A 76 -12.27 15.51 9.18
CA ALA A 76 -11.91 14.62 10.25
C ALA A 76 -13.13 14.02 10.96
N ASP A 77 -14.15 14.82 11.23
CA ASP A 77 -15.35 14.38 11.97
C ASP A 77 -16.12 13.29 11.22
N GLU A 78 -16.23 13.44 9.89
CA GLU A 78 -16.85 12.43 9.04
C GLU A 78 -16.02 11.14 9.03
N ALA A 79 -14.68 11.25 8.94
CA ALA A 79 -13.79 10.09 8.97
C ALA A 79 -13.88 9.34 10.29
N VAL A 80 -13.87 10.05 11.41
CA VAL A 80 -14.03 9.48 12.76
C VAL A 80 -15.37 8.76 12.88
N ARG A 81 -16.45 9.37 12.43
CA ARG A 81 -17.79 8.75 12.47
C ARG A 81 -17.84 7.46 11.64
N ILE A 82 -17.26 7.46 10.43
CA ILE A 82 -17.21 6.26 9.58
C ILE A 82 -16.38 5.16 10.22
N ALA A 83 -15.22 5.48 10.82
CA ALA A 83 -14.37 4.50 11.51
C ALA A 83 -15.08 3.86 12.71
N ARG A 84 -15.77 4.66 13.54
CA ARG A 84 -16.56 4.16 14.65
C ARG A 84 -17.71 3.25 14.19
N LEU A 85 -18.37 3.60 13.09
CA LEU A 85 -19.40 2.77 12.49
C LEU A 85 -18.82 1.42 12.03
N ALA A 86 -17.68 1.41 11.34
CA ALA A 86 -17.00 0.18 10.93
C ALA A 86 -16.71 -0.74 12.12
N ARG A 87 -16.20 -0.19 13.23
CA ARG A 87 -15.95 -0.97 14.45
C ARG A 87 -17.25 -1.52 15.06
N ALA A 88 -18.29 -0.72 15.10
CA ALA A 88 -19.61 -1.16 15.59
C ALA A 88 -20.22 -2.28 14.74
N MET A 89 -19.89 -2.32 13.45
CA MET A 89 -20.29 -3.39 12.51
C MET A 89 -19.41 -4.65 12.59
N GLY A 90 -18.46 -4.70 13.53
CA GLY A 90 -17.60 -5.86 13.74
C GLY A 90 -16.39 -5.95 12.80
N CYS A 91 -16.02 -4.86 12.11
CA CYS A 91 -14.83 -4.85 11.23
C CYS A 91 -13.49 -4.78 11.99
N GLY A 92 -13.50 -4.85 13.32
CA GLY A 92 -12.29 -4.77 14.14
C GLY A 92 -11.81 -3.33 14.37
N ASN A 93 -10.54 -3.19 14.79
CA ASN A 93 -9.96 -1.91 15.19
C ASN A 93 -9.00 -1.31 14.17
N TRP A 94 -8.72 -2.00 13.08
CA TRP A 94 -7.91 -1.43 12.01
C TRP A 94 -8.73 -0.44 11.19
N VAL A 95 -8.11 0.66 10.77
CA VAL A 95 -8.79 1.65 9.91
C VAL A 95 -7.79 2.37 9.01
N LYS A 96 -8.13 2.48 7.73
CA LYS A 96 -7.45 3.36 6.80
C LYS A 96 -8.17 4.70 6.76
N ILE A 97 -7.51 5.75 7.21
CA ILE A 97 -8.07 7.10 7.14
C ILE A 97 -7.88 7.63 5.71
N GLU A 98 -8.98 8.02 5.12
CA GLU A 98 -9.05 8.62 3.80
C GLU A 98 -9.98 9.83 3.88
N VAL A 99 -9.42 11.04 3.94
CA VAL A 99 -10.16 12.31 3.93
C VAL A 99 -9.85 13.02 2.63
N ILE A 100 -10.87 13.23 1.81
CA ILE A 100 -10.75 13.80 0.47
C ILE A 100 -11.83 14.86 0.28
N SER A 101 -11.43 16.11 0.22
CA SER A 101 -12.32 17.24 -0.06
C SER A 101 -12.45 17.57 -1.57
N ASP A 102 -11.47 17.14 -2.39
CA ASP A 102 -11.49 17.33 -3.85
C ASP A 102 -11.82 16.03 -4.59
N ASN A 103 -12.99 16.01 -5.25
CA ASN A 103 -13.46 14.83 -5.97
C ASN A 103 -12.83 14.65 -7.36
N LYS A 104 -12.07 15.64 -7.87
CA LYS A 104 -11.51 15.57 -9.23
C LYS A 104 -10.21 14.77 -9.27
N TYR A 105 -9.29 15.05 -8.35
CA TYR A 105 -8.00 14.40 -8.29
C TYR A 105 -7.88 13.39 -7.15
N LEU A 106 -8.84 13.36 -6.24
CA LEU A 106 -8.88 12.48 -5.07
C LEU A 106 -7.61 12.59 -4.22
N MET A 107 -7.13 13.84 -4.06
CA MET A 107 -5.97 14.13 -3.24
C MET A 107 -6.36 14.17 -1.76
N PRO A 108 -5.58 13.52 -0.88
CA PRO A 108 -5.88 13.52 0.55
C PRO A 108 -5.63 14.89 1.19
N ASP A 109 -6.50 15.25 2.13
CA ASP A 109 -6.30 16.39 3.01
C ASP A 109 -5.46 15.96 4.22
N ASN A 110 -4.14 16.23 4.19
CA ASN A 110 -3.24 15.82 5.26
C ASN A 110 -3.61 16.45 6.61
N PHE A 111 -4.13 17.66 6.64
CA PHE A 111 -4.49 18.35 7.88
C PHE A 111 -5.66 17.67 8.59
N GLU A 112 -6.71 17.40 7.85
CA GLU A 112 -7.89 16.68 8.39
C GLU A 112 -7.56 15.22 8.70
N THR A 113 -6.67 14.59 7.92
CA THR A 113 -6.16 13.24 8.17
C THR A 113 -5.41 13.15 9.50
N ILE A 114 -4.57 14.14 9.83
CA ILE A 114 -3.84 14.19 11.11
C ILE A 114 -4.82 14.30 12.28
N LYS A 115 -5.81 15.18 12.20
CA LYS A 115 -6.85 15.32 13.24
C LYS A 115 -7.61 14.01 13.48
N ALA A 116 -8.10 13.37 12.41
CA ALA A 116 -8.81 12.10 12.51
C ALA A 116 -7.92 11.00 13.11
N THR A 117 -6.64 10.96 12.73
CA THR A 117 -5.66 10.01 13.26
C THR A 117 -5.49 10.16 14.76
N GLU A 118 -5.30 11.39 15.26
CA GLU A 118 -5.13 11.66 16.69
C GLU A 118 -6.34 11.19 17.53
N ILE A 119 -7.55 11.47 17.04
CA ILE A 119 -8.78 11.06 17.74
C ILE A 119 -8.88 9.53 17.79
N LEU A 120 -8.72 8.86 16.64
CA LEU A 120 -8.93 7.42 16.53
C LEU A 120 -7.83 6.61 17.20
N ALA A 121 -6.58 7.08 17.17
CA ALA A 121 -5.47 6.45 17.88
C ALA A 121 -5.71 6.46 19.40
N LYS A 122 -6.20 7.58 19.96
CA LYS A 122 -6.60 7.67 21.38
C LYS A 122 -7.76 6.73 21.73
N GLU A 123 -8.59 6.37 20.77
CA GLU A 123 -9.70 5.41 20.95
C GLU A 123 -9.28 3.94 20.74
N GLY A 124 -7.98 3.68 20.55
CA GLY A 124 -7.43 2.33 20.42
C GLY A 124 -7.57 1.73 19.03
N PHE A 125 -7.78 2.55 17.97
CA PHE A 125 -7.67 2.07 16.61
C PHE A 125 -6.22 1.89 16.19
N VAL A 126 -5.98 0.91 15.33
CA VAL A 126 -4.75 0.78 14.54
C VAL A 126 -4.93 1.60 13.27
N VAL A 127 -4.39 2.82 13.27
CA VAL A 127 -4.67 3.83 12.25
C VAL A 127 -3.60 3.83 11.17
N LEU A 128 -4.02 3.66 9.91
CA LEU A 128 -3.19 3.72 8.71
C LEU A 128 -3.67 4.90 7.85
N PRO A 129 -3.08 6.10 7.99
CA PRO A 129 -3.53 7.30 7.29
C PRO A 129 -3.01 7.36 5.85
N TYR A 130 -3.92 7.53 4.87
CA TYR A 130 -3.62 7.87 3.49
C TYR A 130 -3.28 9.35 3.38
N MET A 131 -2.15 9.68 2.72
CA MET A 131 -1.65 11.05 2.68
C MET A 131 -0.95 11.40 1.36
N SER A 132 -0.88 12.69 1.04
CA SER A 132 0.10 13.21 0.08
C SER A 132 1.49 13.14 0.71
N PRO A 133 2.52 12.67 -0.02
CA PRO A 133 3.85 12.47 0.57
C PRO A 133 4.52 13.81 0.91
N ASP A 134 4.42 14.19 2.17
CA ASP A 134 5.02 15.36 2.78
C ASP A 134 5.64 14.97 4.13
N LEU A 135 6.93 15.25 4.31
CA LEU A 135 7.68 14.81 5.49
C LEU A 135 7.12 15.38 6.80
N MET A 136 6.74 16.65 6.81
CA MET A 136 6.26 17.27 8.05
C MET A 136 4.88 16.75 8.43
N SER A 137 4.01 16.49 7.46
CA SER A 137 2.74 15.82 7.68
C SER A 137 2.94 14.40 8.19
N ALA A 138 3.89 13.65 7.63
CA ALA A 138 4.22 12.30 8.09
C ALA A 138 4.70 12.28 9.54
N LYS A 139 5.59 13.22 9.94
CA LYS A 139 6.05 13.37 11.33
C LYS A 139 4.88 13.67 12.29
N ARG A 140 3.97 14.55 11.89
CA ARG A 140 2.76 14.84 12.69
C ARG A 140 1.83 13.65 12.79
N LEU A 141 1.71 12.82 11.75
CA LEU A 141 0.93 11.58 11.80
C LEU A 141 1.55 10.55 12.76
N VAL A 142 2.88 10.47 12.83
CA VAL A 142 3.58 9.66 13.84
C VAL A 142 3.24 10.15 15.25
N GLU A 143 3.33 11.46 15.49
CA GLU A 143 2.98 12.09 16.79
C GLU A 143 1.49 11.89 17.13
N ALA A 144 0.61 11.90 16.14
CA ALA A 144 -0.82 11.62 16.30
C ALA A 144 -1.14 10.15 16.61
N GLY A 145 -0.15 9.25 16.57
CA GLY A 145 -0.32 7.84 16.94
C GLY A 145 -0.67 6.91 15.78
N ALA A 146 -0.32 7.26 14.55
CA ALA A 146 -0.43 6.35 13.41
C ALA A 146 0.37 5.05 13.65
N ALA A 147 -0.13 3.92 13.14
CA ALA A 147 0.55 2.62 13.22
C ALA A 147 1.42 2.33 11.97
N ALA A 148 1.13 2.98 10.87
CA ALA A 148 1.89 2.98 9.61
C ALA A 148 1.55 4.27 8.87
N ILE A 149 2.31 4.64 7.83
CA ILE A 149 2.03 5.79 6.97
C ILE A 149 1.77 5.31 5.55
N MET A 150 0.70 5.82 4.92
CA MET A 150 0.27 5.38 3.59
C MET A 150 0.35 6.53 2.55
N PRO A 151 1.55 6.89 2.09
CA PRO A 151 1.71 7.93 1.08
C PRO A 151 1.29 7.42 -0.31
N LEU A 152 0.71 8.31 -1.13
CA LEU A 152 0.36 8.01 -2.51
C LEU A 152 1.58 7.95 -3.44
N GLY A 153 1.59 7.00 -4.36
CA GLY A 153 2.51 6.97 -5.51
C GLY A 153 2.03 7.84 -6.67
N SER A 154 0.72 7.87 -6.90
CA SER A 154 -0.01 8.75 -7.83
C SER A 154 -1.48 8.82 -7.39
N PRO A 155 -2.30 9.74 -7.93
CA PRO A 155 -3.71 9.84 -7.55
C PRO A 155 -4.48 8.53 -7.71
N ILE A 156 -5.46 8.32 -6.82
CA ILE A 156 -6.27 7.08 -6.76
C ILE A 156 -6.83 6.72 -8.15
N GLY A 157 -6.68 5.46 -8.52
CA GLY A 157 -7.31 4.91 -9.73
C GLY A 157 -6.66 5.28 -11.05
N THR A 158 -5.50 5.94 -11.04
CA THR A 158 -4.83 6.42 -12.26
C THR A 158 -3.90 5.40 -12.90
N ASN A 159 -3.44 4.37 -12.19
CA ASN A 159 -2.46 3.37 -12.65
C ASN A 159 -1.19 3.98 -13.27
N ARG A 160 -0.76 5.17 -12.80
CA ARG A 160 0.37 5.92 -13.36
C ARG A 160 1.72 5.56 -12.76
N GLY A 161 1.75 4.62 -11.83
CA GLY A 161 2.95 4.20 -11.13
C GLY A 161 3.42 5.19 -10.06
N ILE A 162 4.66 5.09 -9.67
CA ILE A 162 5.27 5.90 -8.60
C ILE A 162 5.77 7.22 -9.18
N ARG A 163 4.92 8.25 -9.14
CA ARG A 163 5.28 9.62 -9.61
C ARG A 163 5.86 10.50 -8.51
N THR A 164 5.79 10.04 -7.28
CA THR A 164 6.28 10.74 -6.09
C THR A 164 7.54 10.08 -5.52
N LYS A 165 8.34 9.40 -6.36
CA LYS A 165 9.48 8.56 -5.97
C LYS A 165 10.40 9.26 -4.96
N GLU A 166 10.92 10.44 -5.30
CA GLU A 166 11.87 11.17 -4.46
C GLU A 166 11.30 11.54 -3.08
N LEU A 167 10.00 11.89 -3.04
CA LEU A 167 9.32 12.17 -1.78
C LEU A 167 9.12 10.91 -0.93
N LEU A 168 8.82 9.77 -1.57
CA LEU A 168 8.71 8.48 -0.90
C LEU A 168 10.06 8.03 -0.33
N GLU A 169 11.17 8.21 -1.05
CA GLU A 169 12.52 7.90 -0.56
C GLU A 169 12.85 8.70 0.70
N ILE A 170 12.49 9.99 0.74
CA ILE A 170 12.63 10.82 1.94
C ILE A 170 11.81 10.25 3.10
N LEU A 171 10.55 9.87 2.87
CA LEU A 171 9.70 9.31 3.92
C LEU A 171 10.24 7.96 4.43
N ILE A 172 10.68 7.08 3.54
CA ILE A 172 11.25 5.77 3.87
C ILE A 172 12.50 5.93 4.73
N HIS A 173 13.33 6.93 4.44
CA HIS A 173 14.56 7.19 5.20
C HIS A 173 14.30 7.81 6.57
N GLU A 174 13.35 8.75 6.67
CA GLU A 174 13.16 9.60 7.85
C GLU A 174 12.13 9.06 8.86
N ILE A 175 11.13 8.30 8.39
CA ILE A 175 10.03 7.83 9.22
C ILE A 175 10.31 6.42 9.72
N LYS A 176 10.22 6.22 11.03
CA LYS A 176 10.47 4.91 11.66
C LYS A 176 9.28 3.94 11.61
N LEU A 177 8.08 4.45 11.29
CA LEU A 177 6.91 3.60 11.09
C LEU A 177 6.94 2.94 9.71
N PRO A 178 6.27 1.79 9.51
CA PRO A 178 6.13 1.19 8.21
C PRO A 178 5.55 2.16 7.18
N ILE A 179 6.22 2.32 6.04
CA ILE A 179 5.72 3.06 4.88
C ILE A 179 5.05 2.07 3.94
N ILE A 180 3.78 2.30 3.66
CA ILE A 180 2.96 1.48 2.76
C ILE A 180 2.61 2.34 1.55
N VAL A 181 3.21 2.09 0.40
CA VAL A 181 2.87 2.89 -0.80
C VAL A 181 1.46 2.52 -1.27
N ASP A 182 0.58 3.52 -1.24
CA ASP A 182 -0.83 3.39 -1.61
C ASP A 182 -1.13 4.21 -2.85
N ALA A 183 -2.13 3.80 -3.61
CA ALA A 183 -2.62 4.48 -4.80
C ALA A 183 -1.62 4.67 -5.95
N GLY A 184 -2.16 4.61 -7.17
CA GLY A 184 -1.40 4.87 -8.38
C GLY A 184 -0.58 3.71 -8.93
N ILE A 185 -0.24 2.70 -8.14
CA ILE A 185 0.47 1.50 -8.60
C ILE A 185 -0.37 0.82 -9.68
N GLY A 186 0.18 0.73 -10.90
CA GLY A 186 -0.57 0.28 -12.08
C GLY A 186 -0.11 -1.07 -12.65
N LYS A 187 1.08 -1.51 -12.29
CA LYS A 187 1.67 -2.76 -12.81
C LYS A 187 2.62 -3.39 -11.78
N PRO A 188 2.89 -4.70 -11.89
CA PRO A 188 3.77 -5.40 -10.95
C PRO A 188 5.16 -4.77 -10.80
N SER A 189 5.76 -4.24 -11.87
CA SER A 189 7.05 -3.55 -11.80
C SER A 189 7.04 -2.27 -10.95
N ASP A 190 5.89 -1.57 -10.84
CA ASP A 190 5.78 -0.41 -9.93
C ASP A 190 5.80 -0.87 -8.46
N ALA A 191 5.19 -2.04 -8.17
CA ALA A 191 5.22 -2.63 -6.84
C ALA A 191 6.63 -3.11 -6.46
N ALA A 192 7.33 -3.77 -7.39
CA ALA A 192 8.73 -4.15 -7.20
C ALA A 192 9.58 -2.91 -6.90
N GLN A 193 9.44 -1.84 -7.68
CA GLN A 193 10.14 -0.58 -7.47
C GLN A 193 9.89 0.01 -6.07
N ALA A 194 8.63 0.02 -5.59
CA ALA A 194 8.31 0.48 -4.24
C ALA A 194 9.06 -0.32 -3.17
N MET A 195 9.09 -1.64 -3.33
CA MET A 195 9.76 -2.53 -2.39
C MET A 195 11.29 -2.40 -2.45
N GLU A 196 11.87 -2.23 -3.65
CA GLU A 196 13.31 -1.98 -3.86
C GLU A 196 13.78 -0.67 -3.22
N MET A 197 12.91 0.36 -3.19
CA MET A 197 13.17 1.61 -2.48
C MET A 197 13.18 1.45 -0.95
N GLY A 198 12.66 0.34 -0.43
CA GLY A 198 12.57 0.06 1.00
C GLY A 198 11.21 0.33 1.62
N ALA A 199 10.15 0.50 0.82
CA ALA A 199 8.80 0.48 1.37
C ALA A 199 8.54 -0.84 2.10
N GLU A 200 7.77 -0.77 3.19
CA GLU A 200 7.47 -1.95 3.98
C GLU A 200 6.33 -2.79 3.39
N ALA A 201 5.43 -2.16 2.65
CA ALA A 201 4.33 -2.83 1.94
C ALA A 201 3.79 -1.92 0.81
N VAL A 202 2.88 -2.48 0.02
CA VAL A 202 2.10 -1.75 -0.98
C VAL A 202 0.62 -2.09 -0.86
N LEU A 203 -0.27 -1.13 -1.16
CA LEU A 203 -1.70 -1.37 -1.29
C LEU A 203 -2.13 -1.19 -2.74
N ILE A 204 -2.75 -2.22 -3.32
CA ILE A 204 -3.13 -2.27 -4.72
C ILE A 204 -4.61 -2.63 -4.84
N ASN A 205 -5.33 -1.87 -5.65
CA ASN A 205 -6.73 -2.14 -5.93
C ASN A 205 -7.03 -2.10 -7.44
N THR A 206 -7.06 -0.90 -8.03
CA THR A 206 -7.51 -0.68 -9.41
C THR A 206 -6.77 -1.58 -10.41
N ALA A 207 -5.45 -1.68 -10.32
CA ALA A 207 -4.63 -2.46 -11.27
C ALA A 207 -4.97 -3.96 -11.28
N ILE A 208 -5.36 -4.51 -10.13
CA ILE A 208 -5.82 -5.90 -10.04
C ILE A 208 -7.28 -6.00 -10.52
N ALA A 209 -8.17 -5.19 -9.92
CA ALA A 209 -9.61 -5.31 -10.12
C ALA A 209 -10.07 -5.02 -11.56
N THR A 210 -9.34 -4.20 -12.31
CA THR A 210 -9.67 -3.82 -13.70
C THR A 210 -8.87 -4.58 -14.75
N SER A 211 -8.03 -5.52 -14.36
CA SER A 211 -7.34 -6.41 -15.30
C SER A 211 -8.33 -7.42 -15.92
N ILE A 212 -7.96 -8.00 -17.06
CA ILE A 212 -8.75 -9.04 -17.71
C ILE A 212 -8.81 -10.29 -16.83
N ASP A 213 -7.73 -10.59 -16.12
CA ASP A 213 -7.61 -11.72 -15.20
C ASP A 213 -7.12 -11.23 -13.83
N PRO A 214 -8.03 -10.82 -12.93
CA PRO A 214 -7.67 -10.32 -11.61
C PRO A 214 -6.94 -11.35 -10.73
N VAL A 215 -7.21 -12.64 -10.90
CA VAL A 215 -6.61 -13.71 -10.10
C VAL A 215 -5.12 -13.84 -10.43
N ASN A 216 -4.79 -13.96 -11.72
CA ASN A 216 -3.39 -14.00 -12.16
C ASN A 216 -2.68 -12.65 -11.92
N MET A 217 -3.38 -11.52 -12.05
CA MET A 217 -2.80 -10.22 -11.75
C MET A 217 -2.46 -10.09 -10.26
N GLY A 218 -3.31 -10.56 -9.35
CA GLY A 218 -3.02 -10.61 -7.92
C GLY A 218 -1.77 -11.43 -7.59
N LYS A 219 -1.64 -12.60 -8.23
CA LYS A 219 -0.44 -13.45 -8.13
C LYS A 219 0.82 -12.74 -8.65
N ALA A 220 0.71 -12.06 -9.80
CA ALA A 220 1.84 -11.32 -10.39
C ALA A 220 2.32 -10.19 -9.47
N PHE A 221 1.40 -9.47 -8.83
CA PHE A 221 1.76 -8.45 -7.84
C PHE A 221 2.42 -9.05 -6.60
N ALA A 222 1.95 -10.18 -6.09
CA ALA A 222 2.57 -10.86 -4.96
C ALA A 222 4.04 -11.23 -5.27
N MET A 223 4.29 -11.83 -6.43
CA MET A 223 5.64 -12.18 -6.88
C MET A 223 6.53 -10.93 -7.03
N ALA A 224 6.00 -9.83 -7.54
CA ALA A 224 6.74 -8.58 -7.70
C ALA A 224 7.10 -7.94 -6.35
N VAL A 225 6.18 -7.95 -5.39
CA VAL A 225 6.40 -7.48 -4.02
C VAL A 225 7.50 -8.31 -3.33
N GLU A 226 7.44 -9.63 -3.46
CA GLU A 226 8.46 -10.53 -2.92
C GLU A 226 9.83 -10.28 -3.56
N ALA A 227 9.89 -10.21 -4.89
CA ALA A 227 11.13 -9.97 -5.63
C ALA A 227 11.77 -8.63 -5.25
N GLY A 228 10.98 -7.54 -5.19
CA GLY A 228 11.48 -6.22 -4.79
C GLY A 228 11.97 -6.19 -3.34
N ARG A 229 11.27 -6.88 -2.41
CA ARG A 229 11.73 -6.98 -1.03
C ARG A 229 13.03 -7.76 -0.90
N LEU A 230 13.16 -8.87 -1.59
CA LEU A 230 14.41 -9.65 -1.63
C LEU A 230 15.57 -8.82 -2.18
N ALA A 231 15.35 -8.05 -3.26
CA ALA A 231 16.35 -7.16 -3.84
C ALA A 231 16.80 -6.07 -2.85
N TYR A 232 15.86 -5.44 -2.13
CA TYR A 232 16.15 -4.46 -1.09
C TYR A 232 17.02 -5.05 0.03
N LEU A 233 16.67 -6.23 0.54
CA LEU A 233 17.40 -6.91 1.61
C LEU A 233 18.80 -7.38 1.17
N ALA A 234 18.92 -7.82 -0.09
CA ALA A 234 20.19 -8.21 -0.71
C ALA A 234 21.10 -7.01 -0.99
N LYS A 235 20.58 -5.80 -0.94
CA LYS A 235 21.20 -4.53 -1.34
C LYS A 235 21.53 -4.50 -2.82
N LEU A 236 20.89 -3.58 -3.52
CA LEU A 236 21.11 -3.36 -4.96
C LEU A 236 22.58 -3.02 -5.25
N GLY A 237 23.06 -3.48 -6.40
CA GLY A 237 24.38 -3.08 -6.90
C GLY A 237 24.44 -1.56 -7.14
N ALA A 238 25.61 -0.97 -6.93
CA ALA A 238 25.80 0.45 -7.11
C ALA A 238 25.62 0.85 -8.58
N GLU A 239 24.83 1.91 -8.83
CA GLU A 239 24.79 2.58 -10.11
C GLU A 239 26.13 3.31 -10.36
N LYS A 240 26.65 3.22 -11.59
CA LYS A 240 27.90 3.87 -12.01
C LYS A 240 27.65 4.76 -13.22
N ALA A 241 28.28 5.93 -13.22
CA ALA A 241 28.22 6.86 -14.35
C ALA A 241 28.93 6.33 -15.61
N TYR A 242 29.90 5.43 -15.42
CA TYR A 242 30.69 4.87 -16.51
C TYR A 242 30.59 3.34 -16.54
N ALA A 243 30.74 2.78 -17.74
CA ALA A 243 30.80 1.35 -17.94
C ALA A 243 31.99 0.73 -17.17
N SER A 244 31.78 -0.45 -16.60
CA SER A 244 32.82 -1.24 -15.95
C SER A 244 32.79 -2.63 -16.55
N ALA A 245 33.91 -3.05 -17.16
CA ALA A 245 33.99 -4.36 -17.78
C ALA A 245 33.83 -5.47 -16.74
N SER A 246 33.03 -6.49 -17.09
CA SER A 246 32.83 -7.68 -16.25
C SER A 246 33.97 -8.71 -16.37
N SER A 247 34.79 -8.57 -17.44
CA SER A 247 35.99 -9.40 -17.67
C SER A 247 37.16 -8.50 -18.00
N PRO A 248 38.43 -8.97 -17.83
CA PRO A 248 39.60 -8.21 -18.26
C PRO A 248 39.50 -7.81 -19.73
N LEU A 249 39.72 -6.52 -20.02
CA LEU A 249 39.71 -6.01 -21.43
C LEU A 249 40.99 -6.40 -22.17
N MET A 250 42.04 -6.79 -21.44
CA MET A 250 43.30 -7.31 -21.98
C MET A 250 43.37 -8.79 -21.62
N GLY A 251 43.36 -9.65 -22.60
CA GLY A 251 43.32 -11.09 -22.41
C GLY A 251 44.43 -11.83 -23.19
N PHE A 252 44.56 -13.12 -22.97
CA PHE A 252 45.52 -14.05 -23.51
C PHE A 252 45.61 -14.09 -25.06
N LEU A 253 44.67 -13.47 -25.78
CA LEU A 253 44.72 -13.34 -27.21
C LEU A 253 45.70 -12.26 -27.73
N ARG A 254 46.36 -11.53 -26.85
CA ARG A 254 47.40 -10.52 -27.17
C ARG A 254 48.78 -10.88 -26.63
N GLU A 255 49.01 -12.08 -26.16
CA GLU A 255 50.36 -12.60 -25.94
C GLU A 255 50.98 -12.98 -27.29
N GLY A 256 51.58 -11.99 -27.96
CA GLY A 256 52.23 -12.29 -29.26
C GLY A 256 52.72 -11.09 -30.04
N GLU A 257 52.64 -9.87 -29.52
CA GLU A 257 53.26 -8.69 -30.18
C GLU A 257 54.24 -7.99 -29.23
N GLU A 258 55.28 -8.70 -28.83
CA GLU A 258 56.57 -8.12 -28.50
C GLU A 258 57.60 -8.69 -29.46
N GLN A 259 57.77 -8.00 -30.60
CA GLN A 259 59.02 -7.96 -31.34
C GLN A 259 59.18 -6.59 -32.00
#